data_a7b7bb517eeff16c41c8b5931a984c91
#
_entry.id   a7b7bb517eeff16c41c8b5931a984c91
#
_cell.length_a   1.000
_cell.length_b   1.000
_cell.length_c   1.000
_cell.angle_alpha   90.00
_cell.angle_beta   90.00
_cell.angle_gamma   90.00
#
_symmetry.space_group_name_H-M   'P 1'
#
loop_
_entity.id
_entity.type
_entity.pdbx_description
1 polymer ?
#
loop_
_entity_poly.entity_id
_entity_poly.type
_entity_poly.pdbx_seq_one_letter_code
_entity_poly.pdbx_strand_id
1 'polypeptide(L)'
;MGQTKSTRADRQLSLEKAEAILEGGMQEFLAHGYAATSMDRVAIAAGVSKATVYSHFQDKEGLFIALIQRLVEVKFRSIFDLANAQVLQTAPEIILRDLANRVLDVGMSDPQYLNFMRVILGESGRFPQLARAFVRNIEQTGFRRLCQYLTTCPQLKLSDPEATARIFIGTLVHFMIVQEMLHGKDIMPMERDRLVKNLVNLIVVNHAEKT
;
A
#
# COMPACT_ATOMS: atom_id res chain seq x y z
N MET A 1 -44.93 -1.37 -0.24
CA MET A 1 -43.57 -0.99 0.14
C MET A 1 -42.70 -1.04 -1.12
N GLY A 2 -42.49 0.13 -1.75
CA GLY A 2 -41.75 0.23 -3.02
C GLY A 2 -40.26 0.36 -2.75
N GLN A 3 -39.48 -0.65 -3.16
CA GLN A 3 -38.04 -0.49 -3.32
C GLN A 3 -37.81 0.34 -4.59
N THR A 4 -37.43 1.60 -4.41
CA THR A 4 -36.95 2.45 -5.51
C THR A 4 -35.65 1.84 -6.03
N LYS A 5 -35.69 1.26 -7.24
CA LYS A 5 -34.47 0.86 -7.98
C LYS A 5 -33.65 2.12 -8.25
N SER A 6 -32.52 2.28 -7.58
CA SER A 6 -31.52 3.31 -7.88
C SER A 6 -31.20 3.26 -9.37
N THR A 7 -31.35 4.38 -10.06
CA THR A 7 -31.02 4.47 -11.48
C THR A 7 -29.52 4.39 -11.67
N ARG A 8 -29.05 4.07 -12.89
CA ARG A 8 -27.60 4.08 -13.23
C ARG A 8 -26.98 5.47 -12.96
N ALA A 9 -27.74 6.54 -13.19
CA ALA A 9 -27.32 7.92 -12.91
C ALA A 9 -27.16 8.18 -11.40
N ASP A 10 -28.10 7.70 -10.55
CA ASP A 10 -28.00 7.87 -9.10
C ASP A 10 -26.76 7.14 -8.52
N ARG A 11 -26.46 5.95 -9.04
CA ARG A 11 -25.27 5.18 -8.66
C ARG A 11 -23.99 5.91 -9.06
N GLN A 12 -23.93 6.46 -10.28
CA GLN A 12 -22.78 7.23 -10.76
C GLN A 12 -22.53 8.46 -9.90
N LEU A 13 -23.58 9.25 -9.62
CA LEU A 13 -23.49 10.44 -8.75
C LEU A 13 -23.04 10.07 -7.31
N SER A 14 -23.48 8.92 -6.81
CA SER A 14 -23.04 8.43 -5.49
C SER A 14 -21.55 8.08 -5.48
N LEU A 15 -21.03 7.45 -6.54
CA LEU A 15 -19.59 7.15 -6.68
C LEU A 15 -18.76 8.43 -6.77
N GLU A 16 -19.18 9.43 -7.56
CA GLU A 16 -18.49 10.72 -7.69
C GLU A 16 -18.41 11.45 -6.35
N LYS A 17 -19.49 11.41 -5.55
CA LYS A 17 -19.51 11.98 -4.20
C LYS A 17 -18.57 11.23 -3.25
N ALA A 18 -18.53 9.90 -3.31
CA ALA A 18 -17.62 9.09 -2.51
C ALA A 18 -16.16 9.42 -2.84
N GLU A 19 -15.82 9.56 -4.13
CA GLU A 19 -14.47 9.97 -4.55
C GLU A 19 -14.11 11.38 -4.07
N ALA A 20 -15.00 12.34 -4.18
CA ALA A 20 -14.79 13.69 -3.68
C ALA A 20 -14.56 13.71 -2.15
N ILE A 21 -15.30 12.89 -1.39
CA ILE A 21 -15.12 12.77 0.07
C ILE A 21 -13.78 12.12 0.41
N LEU A 22 -13.36 11.09 -0.32
CA LEU A 22 -12.04 10.47 -0.14
C LEU A 22 -10.92 11.47 -0.42
N GLU A 23 -11.04 12.27 -1.50
CA GLU A 23 -10.04 13.28 -1.82
C GLU A 23 -9.98 14.39 -0.75
N GLY A 24 -11.13 14.95 -0.34
CA GLY A 24 -11.20 15.94 0.74
C GLY A 24 -10.72 15.37 2.08
N GLY A 25 -11.02 14.10 2.36
CA GLY A 25 -10.50 13.40 3.54
C GLY A 25 -8.98 13.25 3.51
N MET A 26 -8.42 12.88 2.38
CA MET A 26 -6.97 12.79 2.20
C MET A 26 -6.28 14.14 2.47
N GLN A 27 -6.80 15.23 1.87
CA GLN A 27 -6.28 16.58 2.07
C GLN A 27 -6.28 16.98 3.55
N GLU A 28 -7.40 16.77 4.24
CA GLU A 28 -7.55 17.10 5.66
C GLU A 28 -6.64 16.28 6.57
N PHE A 29 -6.53 14.97 6.33
CA PHE A 29 -5.63 14.12 7.11
C PHE A 29 -4.15 14.45 6.90
N LEU A 30 -3.76 14.79 5.68
CA LEU A 30 -2.39 15.21 5.40
C LEU A 30 -2.04 16.57 6.00
N ALA A 31 -2.99 17.50 6.03
CA ALA A 31 -2.79 18.85 6.55
C ALA A 31 -2.78 18.90 8.09
N HIS A 32 -3.63 18.09 8.75
CA HIS A 32 -3.92 18.24 10.19
C HIS A 32 -3.64 16.96 11.01
N GLY A 33 -3.30 15.84 10.39
CA GLY A 33 -3.22 14.54 11.03
C GLY A 33 -4.59 13.95 11.34
N TYR A 34 -4.60 12.69 11.80
CA TYR A 34 -5.87 12.01 12.09
C TYR A 34 -6.63 12.66 13.26
N ALA A 35 -5.93 12.99 14.36
CA ALA A 35 -6.57 13.48 15.58
C ALA A 35 -7.34 14.79 15.34
N ALA A 36 -6.75 15.77 14.67
CA ALA A 36 -7.31 17.11 14.49
C ALA A 36 -8.30 17.22 13.30
N THR A 37 -8.37 16.23 12.42
CA THR A 37 -9.34 16.21 11.31
C THR A 37 -10.75 15.96 11.84
N SER A 38 -11.74 16.67 11.28
CA SER A 38 -13.16 16.49 11.56
C SER A 38 -13.96 16.21 10.28
N MET A 39 -15.06 15.47 10.40
CA MET A 39 -15.96 15.17 9.29
C MET A 39 -16.59 16.44 8.68
N ASP A 40 -16.71 17.50 9.46
CA ASP A 40 -17.22 18.81 8.99
C ASP A 40 -16.21 19.47 8.06
N ARG A 41 -14.92 19.46 8.38
CA ARG A 41 -13.86 19.93 7.48
C ARG A 41 -13.78 19.11 6.21
N VAL A 42 -13.90 17.80 6.32
CA VAL A 42 -13.96 16.90 5.15
C VAL A 42 -15.12 17.25 4.24
N ALA A 43 -16.33 17.55 4.79
CA ALA A 43 -17.47 17.96 4.00
C ALA A 43 -17.20 19.25 3.22
N ILE A 44 -16.55 20.23 3.84
CA ILE A 44 -16.16 21.49 3.21
C ILE A 44 -15.14 21.22 2.10
N ALA A 45 -14.08 20.46 2.38
CA ALA A 45 -13.02 20.14 1.43
C ALA A 45 -13.55 19.35 0.21
N ALA A 46 -14.51 18.47 0.44
CA ALA A 46 -15.16 17.67 -0.61
C ALA A 46 -16.26 18.40 -1.38
N GLY A 47 -16.69 19.60 -0.95
CA GLY A 47 -17.78 20.34 -1.57
C GLY A 47 -19.15 19.65 -1.44
N VAL A 48 -19.36 18.87 -0.38
CA VAL A 48 -20.62 18.14 -0.13
C VAL A 48 -21.23 18.50 1.23
N SER A 49 -22.50 18.13 1.44
CA SER A 49 -23.12 18.32 2.75
C SER A 49 -22.54 17.35 3.80
N LYS A 50 -22.55 17.75 5.08
CA LYS A 50 -22.19 16.88 6.22
C LYS A 50 -23.02 15.58 6.21
N ALA A 51 -24.31 15.65 5.93
CA ALA A 51 -25.17 14.48 5.82
C ALA A 51 -24.71 13.51 4.73
N THR A 52 -24.19 14.03 3.61
CA THR A 52 -23.61 13.22 2.53
C THR A 52 -22.36 12.50 3.00
N VAL A 53 -21.46 13.16 3.74
CA VAL A 53 -20.26 12.50 4.27
C VAL A 53 -20.63 11.34 5.18
N TYR A 54 -21.53 11.57 6.14
CA TYR A 54 -21.98 10.52 7.08
C TYR A 54 -22.77 9.39 6.43
N SER A 55 -23.45 9.66 5.29
CA SER A 55 -24.15 8.60 4.55
C SER A 55 -23.21 7.66 3.80
N HIS A 56 -22.02 8.13 3.41
CA HIS A 56 -20.99 7.32 2.74
C HIS A 56 -20.01 6.67 3.72
N PHE A 57 -19.60 7.44 4.75
CA PHE A 57 -18.60 7.01 5.72
C PHE A 57 -19.14 7.33 7.12
N GLN A 58 -19.56 6.31 7.85
CA GLN A 58 -20.25 6.44 9.13
C GLN A 58 -19.55 7.37 10.14
N ASP A 59 -18.22 7.32 10.15
CA ASP A 59 -17.37 8.11 11.01
C ASP A 59 -15.99 8.38 10.41
N LYS A 60 -15.15 9.10 11.14
CA LYS A 60 -13.78 9.44 10.72
C LYS A 60 -12.88 8.20 10.57
N GLU A 61 -13.10 7.18 11.37
CA GLU A 61 -12.36 5.92 11.30
C GLU A 61 -12.71 5.17 10.02
N GLY A 62 -13.98 5.04 9.69
CA GLY A 62 -14.45 4.42 8.45
C GLY A 62 -13.92 5.12 7.21
N LEU A 63 -13.91 6.47 7.21
CA LEU A 63 -13.32 7.25 6.12
C LEU A 63 -11.81 6.99 6.00
N PHE A 64 -11.07 6.97 7.11
CA PHE A 64 -9.62 6.73 7.08
C PHE A 64 -9.29 5.30 6.59
N ILE A 65 -10.06 4.30 7.04
CA ILE A 65 -9.92 2.92 6.58
C ILE A 65 -10.20 2.81 5.06
N ALA A 66 -11.22 3.51 4.57
CA ALA A 66 -11.52 3.54 3.14
C ALA A 66 -10.38 4.18 2.32
N LEU A 67 -9.73 5.22 2.85
CA LEU A 67 -8.52 5.79 2.24
C LEU A 67 -7.35 4.81 2.20
N ILE A 68 -7.13 4.05 3.27
CA ILE A 68 -6.14 2.98 3.29
C ILE A 68 -6.44 1.94 2.21
N GLN A 69 -7.69 1.47 2.11
CA GLN A 69 -8.12 0.49 1.12
C GLN A 69 -7.88 0.99 -0.31
N ARG A 70 -8.33 2.21 -0.60
CA ARG A 70 -8.12 2.86 -1.91
C ARG A 70 -6.64 2.97 -2.26
N LEU A 71 -5.82 3.44 -1.32
CA LEU A 71 -4.39 3.61 -1.51
C LEU A 71 -3.72 2.26 -1.82
N VAL A 72 -4.01 1.24 -1.03
CA VAL A 72 -3.45 -0.10 -1.22
C VAL A 72 -3.93 -0.71 -2.54
N GLU A 73 -5.22 -0.60 -2.85
CA GLU A 73 -5.78 -1.15 -4.10
C GLU A 73 -5.18 -0.48 -5.34
N VAL A 74 -5.16 0.85 -5.37
CA VAL A 74 -4.65 1.61 -6.52
C VAL A 74 -3.15 1.41 -6.71
N LYS A 75 -2.36 1.39 -5.62
CA LYS A 75 -0.90 1.36 -5.70
C LYS A 75 -0.31 -0.04 -5.76
N PHE A 76 -0.90 -1.02 -5.08
CA PHE A 76 -0.27 -2.33 -4.92
C PHE A 76 -0.92 -3.46 -5.72
N ARG A 77 -2.16 -3.31 -6.19
CA ARG A 77 -2.85 -4.37 -6.93
C ARG A 77 -2.10 -4.81 -8.18
N SER A 78 -1.62 -3.85 -8.99
CA SER A 78 -0.86 -4.13 -10.20
C SER A 78 0.58 -4.59 -9.94
N ILE A 79 1.18 -4.15 -8.81
CA ILE A 79 2.54 -4.52 -8.42
C ILE A 79 2.63 -6.01 -8.15
N PHE A 80 1.67 -6.57 -7.40
CA PHE A 80 1.66 -7.95 -6.97
C PHE A 80 0.79 -8.86 -7.85
N ASP A 81 0.67 -8.57 -9.15
CA ASP A 81 0.05 -9.49 -10.11
C ASP A 81 1.03 -10.61 -10.51
N LEU A 82 1.27 -11.52 -9.55
CA LEU A 82 2.23 -12.61 -9.65
C LEU A 82 1.57 -13.96 -10.01
N ALA A 83 0.26 -13.98 -10.24
CA ALA A 83 -0.49 -15.22 -10.47
C ALA A 83 -0.50 -15.68 -11.95
N ASN A 84 0.11 -14.92 -12.86
CA ASN A 84 0.15 -15.24 -14.28
C ASN A 84 1.12 -16.41 -14.55
N ALA A 85 0.71 -17.37 -15.38
CA ALA A 85 1.54 -18.51 -15.79
C ALA A 85 2.87 -18.08 -16.43
N GLN A 86 2.92 -16.96 -17.14
CA GLN A 86 4.13 -16.40 -17.70
C GLN A 86 5.14 -15.96 -16.65
N VAL A 87 4.66 -15.46 -15.51
CA VAL A 87 5.50 -15.06 -14.36
C VAL A 87 6.25 -16.28 -13.80
N LEU A 88 5.59 -17.43 -13.68
CA LEU A 88 6.20 -18.67 -13.19
C LEU A 88 7.22 -19.29 -14.17
N GLN A 89 7.16 -18.93 -15.44
CA GLN A 89 8.13 -19.38 -16.47
C GLN A 89 9.32 -18.42 -16.62
N THR A 90 9.22 -17.22 -16.08
CA THR A 90 10.28 -16.20 -16.12
C THR A 90 11.28 -16.46 -14.97
N ALA A 91 12.57 -16.21 -15.24
CA ALA A 91 13.61 -16.35 -14.22
C ALA A 91 13.27 -15.51 -12.97
N PRO A 92 13.36 -16.09 -11.75
CA PRO A 92 12.95 -15.42 -10.52
C PRO A 92 13.75 -14.14 -10.23
N GLU A 93 14.99 -14.05 -10.69
CA GLU A 93 15.75 -12.78 -10.57
C GLU A 93 15.09 -11.63 -11.30
N ILE A 94 14.51 -11.88 -12.47
CA ILE A 94 13.84 -10.86 -13.29
C ILE A 94 12.56 -10.41 -12.57
N ILE A 95 11.74 -11.37 -12.11
CA ILE A 95 10.48 -11.09 -11.43
C ILE A 95 10.71 -10.35 -10.11
N LEU A 96 11.65 -10.82 -9.27
CA LEU A 96 11.93 -10.18 -7.98
C LEU A 96 12.55 -8.80 -8.15
N ARG A 97 13.40 -8.61 -9.16
CA ARG A 97 13.97 -7.29 -9.48
C ARG A 97 12.89 -6.30 -9.94
N ASP A 98 12.02 -6.72 -10.85
CA ASP A 98 10.91 -5.91 -11.33
C ASP A 98 9.95 -5.57 -10.18
N LEU A 99 9.60 -6.55 -9.36
CA LEU A 99 8.77 -6.34 -8.16
C LEU A 99 9.40 -5.34 -7.18
N ALA A 100 10.71 -5.49 -6.88
CA ALA A 100 11.42 -4.57 -6.00
C ALA A 100 11.38 -3.14 -6.54
N ASN A 101 11.63 -2.97 -7.84
CA ASN A 101 11.59 -1.66 -8.47
C ASN A 101 10.20 -1.04 -8.42
N ARG A 102 9.13 -1.79 -8.72
CA ARG A 102 7.74 -1.29 -8.63
C ARG A 102 7.37 -0.88 -7.20
N VAL A 103 7.77 -1.66 -6.20
CA VAL A 103 7.55 -1.31 -4.79
C VAL A 103 8.25 0.00 -4.43
N LEU A 104 9.51 0.15 -4.83
CA LEU A 104 10.27 1.38 -4.58
C LEU A 104 9.73 2.58 -5.36
N ASP A 105 9.26 2.40 -6.60
CA ASP A 105 8.66 3.47 -7.40
C ASP A 105 7.43 4.07 -6.71
N VAL A 106 6.56 3.26 -6.13
CA VAL A 106 5.40 3.75 -5.36
C VAL A 106 5.87 4.59 -4.16
N GLY A 107 6.86 4.12 -3.43
CA GLY A 107 7.36 4.81 -2.24
C GLY A 107 8.19 6.06 -2.53
N MET A 108 8.86 6.14 -3.68
CA MET A 108 9.81 7.22 -3.99
C MET A 108 9.21 8.30 -4.90
N SER A 109 8.20 7.96 -5.71
CA SER A 109 7.65 8.86 -6.74
C SER A 109 6.32 9.49 -6.35
N ASP A 110 5.74 9.11 -5.21
CA ASP A 110 4.45 9.63 -4.76
C ASP A 110 4.54 10.31 -3.39
N PRO A 111 4.69 11.64 -3.35
CA PRO A 111 4.72 12.40 -2.10
C PRO A 111 3.44 12.24 -1.26
N GLN A 112 2.28 12.06 -1.88
CA GLN A 112 1.01 11.86 -1.18
C GLN A 112 1.02 10.54 -0.41
N TYR A 113 1.51 9.48 -1.05
CA TYR A 113 1.70 8.17 -0.41
C TYR A 113 2.64 8.27 0.81
N LEU A 114 3.83 8.85 0.64
CA LEU A 114 4.80 9.00 1.73
C LEU A 114 4.23 9.81 2.91
N ASN A 115 3.54 10.90 2.62
CA ASN A 115 2.94 11.74 3.66
C ASN A 115 1.82 11.00 4.38
N PHE A 116 1.00 10.23 3.68
CA PHE A 116 -0.05 9.42 4.32
C PHE A 116 0.56 8.30 5.18
N MET A 117 1.67 7.69 4.74
CA MET A 117 2.42 6.72 5.56
C MET A 117 2.96 7.36 6.83
N ARG A 118 3.44 8.61 6.78
CA ARG A 118 3.85 9.36 8.00
C ARG A 118 2.69 9.54 8.97
N VAL A 119 1.48 9.85 8.47
CA VAL A 119 0.27 9.96 9.31
C VAL A 119 -0.05 8.61 9.95
N ILE A 120 -0.07 7.51 9.19
CA ILE A 120 -0.36 6.16 9.73
C ILE A 120 0.65 5.78 10.83
N LEU A 121 1.95 5.94 10.55
CA LEU A 121 2.99 5.57 11.50
C LEU A 121 3.00 6.47 12.73
N GLY A 122 2.87 7.79 12.55
CA GLY A 122 2.87 8.76 13.64
C GLY A 122 1.67 8.61 14.58
N GLU A 123 0.52 8.21 14.06
CA GLU A 123 -0.70 8.02 14.85
C GLU A 123 -0.89 6.57 15.35
N SER A 124 -0.02 5.64 14.96
CA SER A 124 -0.16 4.21 15.27
C SER A 124 -0.19 3.90 16.77
N GLY A 125 0.53 4.68 17.58
CA GLY A 125 0.54 4.53 19.04
C GLY A 125 -0.75 5.01 19.70
N ARG A 126 -1.41 6.04 19.15
CA ARG A 126 -2.65 6.60 19.69
C ARG A 126 -3.90 5.92 19.14
N PHE A 127 -3.84 5.47 17.89
CA PHE A 127 -4.96 4.86 17.14
C PHE A 127 -4.51 3.54 16.49
N PRO A 128 -4.23 2.49 17.29
CA PRO A 128 -3.67 1.23 16.78
C PRO A 128 -4.60 0.51 15.78
N GLN A 129 -5.91 0.75 15.83
CA GLN A 129 -6.86 0.19 14.88
C GLN A 129 -6.60 0.64 13.44
N LEU A 130 -6.13 1.89 13.22
CA LEU A 130 -5.80 2.41 11.87
C LEU A 130 -4.57 1.70 11.30
N ALA A 131 -3.53 1.54 12.12
CA ALA A 131 -2.33 0.80 11.73
C ALA A 131 -2.65 -0.68 11.43
N ARG A 132 -3.51 -1.31 12.25
CA ARG A 132 -3.99 -2.68 11.99
C ARG A 132 -4.78 -2.80 10.69
N ALA A 133 -5.61 -1.80 10.37
CA ALA A 133 -6.33 -1.77 9.09
C ALA A 133 -5.36 -1.72 7.90
N PHE A 134 -4.31 -0.89 8.00
CA PHE A 134 -3.26 -0.82 6.98
C PHE A 134 -2.53 -2.16 6.81
N VAL A 135 -2.09 -2.79 7.91
CA VAL A 135 -1.41 -4.09 7.86
C VAL A 135 -2.30 -5.16 7.24
N ARG A 136 -3.59 -5.24 7.61
CA ARG A 136 -4.54 -6.20 7.01
C ARG A 136 -4.69 -5.99 5.50
N ASN A 137 -4.80 -4.76 5.03
CA ASN A 137 -4.95 -4.48 3.61
C ASN A 137 -3.68 -4.84 2.81
N ILE A 138 -2.50 -4.54 3.32
CA ILE A 138 -1.23 -4.94 2.67
C ILE A 138 -1.06 -6.46 2.66
N GLU A 139 -1.36 -7.12 3.77
CA GLU A 139 -1.27 -8.59 3.86
C GLU A 139 -2.14 -9.25 2.80
N GLN A 140 -3.40 -8.83 2.69
CA GLN A 140 -4.36 -9.41 1.74
C GLN A 140 -4.03 -9.10 0.27
N THR A 141 -3.53 -7.89 -0.02
CA THR A 141 -3.35 -7.42 -1.40
C THR A 141 -1.99 -7.81 -1.99
N GLY A 142 -0.92 -7.72 -1.20
CA GLY A 142 0.45 -7.87 -1.70
C GLY A 142 1.22 -8.99 -1.07
N PHE A 143 1.33 -8.99 0.26
CA PHE A 143 2.20 -9.92 0.98
C PHE A 143 1.84 -11.39 0.74
N ARG A 144 0.56 -11.74 0.81
CA ARG A 144 0.08 -13.12 0.55
C ARG A 144 0.41 -13.59 -0.86
N ARG A 145 0.29 -12.72 -1.87
CA ARG A 145 0.64 -13.04 -3.25
C ARG A 145 2.13 -13.28 -3.44
N LEU A 146 2.97 -12.47 -2.78
CA LEU A 146 4.42 -12.69 -2.78
C LEU A 146 4.77 -14.03 -2.12
N CYS A 147 4.22 -14.35 -0.95
CA CYS A 147 4.41 -15.65 -0.30
C CYS A 147 4.00 -16.80 -1.21
N GLN A 148 2.85 -16.69 -1.87
CA GLN A 148 2.37 -17.70 -2.82
C GLN A 148 3.35 -17.88 -3.98
N TYR A 149 3.81 -16.79 -4.60
CA TYR A 149 4.80 -16.85 -5.67
C TYR A 149 6.08 -17.54 -5.21
N LEU A 150 6.66 -17.13 -4.07
CA LEU A 150 7.87 -17.72 -3.53
C LEU A 150 7.73 -19.22 -3.18
N THR A 151 6.52 -19.64 -2.77
CA THR A 151 6.22 -21.05 -2.48
C THR A 151 6.07 -21.88 -3.74
N THR A 152 5.45 -21.33 -4.80
CA THR A 152 5.09 -22.09 -5.99
C THR A 152 6.10 -21.99 -7.14
N CYS A 153 7.07 -21.06 -7.06
CA CYS A 153 8.10 -20.91 -8.07
C CYS A 153 9.03 -22.14 -8.11
N PRO A 154 9.04 -22.94 -9.19
CA PRO A 154 9.80 -24.19 -9.22
C PRO A 154 11.32 -24.00 -9.16
N GLN A 155 11.78 -22.82 -9.53
CA GLN A 155 13.19 -22.44 -9.59
C GLN A 155 13.74 -21.96 -8.23
N LEU A 156 12.85 -21.77 -7.23
CA LEU A 156 13.21 -21.37 -5.87
C LEU A 156 12.94 -22.53 -4.91
N LYS A 157 13.98 -22.92 -4.14
CA LYS A 157 13.88 -23.97 -3.10
C LYS A 157 14.06 -23.32 -1.73
N LEU A 158 13.10 -22.46 -1.34
CA LEU A 158 13.18 -21.71 -0.09
C LEU A 158 12.77 -22.59 1.10
N SER A 159 13.55 -22.57 2.17
CA SER A 159 13.22 -23.27 3.42
C SER A 159 12.02 -22.62 4.12
N ASP A 160 11.90 -21.29 4.02
CA ASP A 160 10.81 -20.51 4.59
C ASP A 160 10.45 -19.35 3.63
N PRO A 161 9.47 -19.58 2.73
CA PRO A 161 9.01 -18.54 1.80
C PRO A 161 8.38 -17.33 2.50
N GLU A 162 7.73 -17.51 3.65
CA GLU A 162 7.11 -16.40 4.39
C GLU A 162 8.19 -15.50 5.02
N ALA A 163 9.18 -16.07 5.69
CA ALA A 163 10.30 -15.29 6.23
C ALA A 163 11.07 -14.59 5.10
N THR A 164 11.27 -15.25 3.97
CA THR A 164 11.92 -14.65 2.79
C THR A 164 11.11 -13.45 2.25
N ALA A 165 9.78 -13.58 2.16
CA ALA A 165 8.91 -12.45 1.78
C ALA A 165 9.03 -11.27 2.75
N ARG A 166 9.11 -11.51 4.06
CA ARG A 166 9.33 -10.47 5.09
C ARG A 166 10.69 -9.80 4.94
N ILE A 167 11.75 -10.55 4.69
CA ILE A 167 13.08 -10.00 4.44
C ILE A 167 13.05 -9.13 3.18
N PHE A 168 12.46 -9.63 2.09
CA PHE A 168 12.37 -8.90 0.83
C PHE A 168 11.64 -7.55 1.01
N ILE A 169 10.42 -7.57 1.52
CA ILE A 169 9.64 -6.33 1.72
C ILE A 169 10.28 -5.45 2.79
N GLY A 170 10.76 -6.03 3.89
CA GLY A 170 11.38 -5.30 4.99
C GLY A 170 12.62 -4.51 4.54
N THR A 171 13.45 -5.09 3.67
CA THR A 171 14.61 -4.40 3.09
C THR A 171 14.19 -3.19 2.25
N LEU A 172 13.17 -3.34 1.39
CA LEU A 172 12.66 -2.25 0.56
C LEU A 172 12.00 -1.15 1.39
N VAL A 173 11.20 -1.54 2.39
CA VAL A 173 10.54 -0.59 3.31
C VAL A 173 11.57 0.15 4.15
N HIS A 174 12.60 -0.52 4.69
CA HIS A 174 13.69 0.13 5.41
C HIS A 174 14.40 1.16 4.52
N PHE A 175 14.70 0.80 3.27
CA PHE A 175 15.30 1.72 2.32
C PHE A 175 14.42 2.98 2.12
N MET A 176 13.12 2.81 1.87
CA MET A 176 12.19 3.95 1.73
C MET A 176 12.13 4.81 3.00
N ILE A 177 12.07 4.17 4.18
CA ILE A 177 12.03 4.91 5.46
C ILE A 177 13.30 5.75 5.61
N VAL A 178 14.48 5.17 5.44
CA VAL A 178 15.74 5.89 5.65
C VAL A 178 15.96 6.95 4.57
N GLN A 179 15.79 6.60 3.30
CA GLN A 179 16.13 7.51 2.20
C GLN A 179 15.09 8.63 2.00
N GLU A 180 13.77 8.30 2.07
CA GLU A 180 12.72 9.24 1.69
C GLU A 180 11.95 9.81 2.91
N MET A 181 11.61 8.97 3.89
CA MET A 181 10.80 9.45 5.02
C MET A 181 11.63 10.21 6.05
N LEU A 182 12.85 9.75 6.35
CA LEU A 182 13.76 10.32 7.33
C LEU A 182 14.83 11.22 6.70
N HIS A 183 14.79 11.43 5.38
CA HIS A 183 15.73 12.28 4.63
C HIS A 183 17.21 11.89 4.84
N GLY A 184 17.51 10.59 4.97
CA GLY A 184 18.83 10.10 5.32
C GLY A 184 19.77 9.83 4.13
N LYS A 185 19.50 10.37 2.94
CA LYS A 185 20.28 10.12 1.71
C LYS A 185 21.74 10.55 1.81
N ASP A 186 22.01 11.60 2.54
CA ASP A 186 23.34 12.16 2.77
C ASP A 186 24.08 11.51 3.95
N ILE A 187 23.33 10.90 4.89
CA ILE A 187 23.88 10.29 6.10
C ILE A 187 24.20 8.81 5.88
N MET A 188 23.29 8.10 5.24
CA MET A 188 23.42 6.65 4.94
C MET A 188 23.14 6.42 3.45
N PRO A 189 23.99 6.90 2.55
CA PRO A 189 23.76 6.77 1.11
C PRO A 189 23.75 5.31 0.68
N MET A 190 22.73 4.93 -0.10
CA MET A 190 22.64 3.61 -0.71
C MET A 190 22.00 3.74 -2.09
N GLU A 191 22.72 3.26 -3.10
CA GLU A 191 22.21 3.21 -4.46
C GLU A 191 21.10 2.14 -4.58
N ARG A 192 19.96 2.54 -5.15
CA ARG A 192 18.80 1.68 -5.35
C ARG A 192 19.14 0.37 -6.06
N ASP A 193 19.82 0.46 -7.21
CA ASP A 193 20.16 -0.70 -8.02
C ASP A 193 21.12 -1.65 -7.30
N ARG A 194 22.04 -1.09 -6.52
CA ARG A 194 22.94 -1.88 -5.67
C ARG A 194 22.17 -2.66 -4.61
N LEU A 195 21.20 -2.02 -3.93
CA LEU A 195 20.35 -2.68 -2.94
C LEU A 195 19.53 -3.80 -3.57
N VAL A 196 18.78 -3.48 -4.65
CA VAL A 196 17.91 -4.44 -5.33
C VAL A 196 18.69 -5.64 -5.86
N LYS A 197 19.84 -5.40 -6.50
CA LYS A 197 20.71 -6.47 -7.01
C LYS A 197 21.15 -7.41 -5.89
N ASN A 198 21.62 -6.87 -4.76
CA ASN A 198 22.07 -7.71 -3.64
C ASN A 198 20.93 -8.45 -2.97
N LEU A 199 19.78 -7.79 -2.76
CA LEU A 199 18.60 -8.43 -2.19
C LEU A 199 18.14 -9.63 -3.02
N VAL A 200 18.03 -9.45 -4.33
CA VAL A 200 17.62 -10.53 -5.25
C VAL A 200 18.64 -11.66 -5.26
N ASN A 201 19.94 -11.35 -5.32
CA ASN A 201 20.99 -12.35 -5.28
C ASN A 201 20.95 -13.19 -4.00
N LEU A 202 20.74 -12.57 -2.83
CA LEU A 202 20.61 -13.29 -1.55
C LEU A 202 19.44 -14.30 -1.56
N ILE A 203 18.39 -14.03 -2.30
CA ILE A 203 17.22 -14.93 -2.38
C ILE A 203 17.47 -16.05 -3.39
N VAL A 204 18.06 -15.73 -4.55
CA VAL A 204 18.19 -16.69 -5.66
C VAL A 204 19.43 -17.57 -5.52
N VAL A 205 20.59 -17.01 -5.13
CA VAL A 205 21.90 -17.73 -5.12
C VAL A 205 22.04 -18.67 -3.92
N ASN A 206 21.45 -18.37 -2.77
CA ASN A 206 21.52 -19.23 -1.58
C ASN A 206 20.98 -20.67 -1.77
N HIS A 207 20.53 -21.02 -2.98
CA HIS A 207 19.98 -22.34 -3.32
C HIS A 207 20.82 -23.12 -4.34
N ALA A 208 21.82 -22.49 -4.97
CA ALA A 208 22.71 -23.16 -5.93
C ALA A 208 23.82 -24.00 -5.24
N GLU A 209 24.13 -23.71 -3.97
CA GLU A 209 25.28 -24.36 -3.27
C GLU A 209 24.88 -25.57 -2.40
N LYS A 210 23.61 -26.01 -2.40
CA LYS A 210 23.17 -27.21 -1.64
C LYS A 210 22.76 -28.38 -2.51
N THR A 211 23.29 -28.46 -3.71
CA THR A 211 23.21 -29.61 -4.59
C THR A 211 24.60 -30.14 -4.81
#